data_e5bf492380a491612e4fab50d332d036
#
_entry.id   e5bf492380a491612e4fab50d332d036
#
_cell.length_a   1.000
_cell.length_b   1.000
_cell.length_c   1.000
_cell.angle_alpha   90.00
_cell.angle_beta   90.00
_cell.angle_gamma   90.00
#
_symmetry.space_group_name_H-M   'P 1'
#
loop_
_entity.id
_entity.type
_entity.pdbx_description
1 polymer ?
#
loop_
_entity_poly.entity_id
_entity_poly.type
_entity_poly.pdbx_seq_one_letter_code
_entity_poly.pdbx_strand_id
1 'polypeptide(L)'
;MKDLNEIVKEVLTTHKEARDDDFKVIGYVVKTLNPEAMQLTFGQTLWNHNKLNLPSFETIRRTRQKIQHDNPELRGELYLKRMEKQAEYIETFSEVI
;
A
#
# COMPACT_ATOMS: atom_id res chain seq x y z
N MET A 1 -12.32 -14.42 10.19
CA MET A 1 -12.23 -13.04 9.69
C MET A 1 -10.79 -12.71 9.36
N LYS A 2 -10.52 -12.22 8.16
CA LYS A 2 -9.15 -11.86 7.77
C LYS A 2 -8.71 -10.57 8.46
N ASP A 3 -7.47 -10.53 8.95
CA ASP A 3 -6.93 -9.30 9.49
C ASP A 3 -6.46 -8.37 8.35
N LEU A 4 -6.06 -7.15 8.70
CA LEU A 4 -5.63 -6.16 7.71
C LEU A 4 -4.41 -6.64 6.90
N ASN A 5 -3.46 -7.32 7.55
CA ASN A 5 -2.28 -7.85 6.87
C ASN A 5 -2.66 -8.85 5.78
N GLU A 6 -3.59 -9.75 6.08
CA GLU A 6 -4.07 -10.74 5.11
C GLU A 6 -4.80 -10.09 3.95
N ILE A 7 -5.65 -9.09 4.24
CA ILE A 7 -6.41 -8.36 3.21
C ILE A 7 -5.46 -7.62 2.28
N VAL A 8 -4.51 -6.87 2.82
CA VAL A 8 -3.53 -6.11 2.01
C VAL A 8 -2.66 -7.06 1.19
N LYS A 9 -2.20 -8.15 1.78
CA LYS A 9 -1.40 -9.16 1.06
C LYS A 9 -2.17 -9.75 -0.11
N GLU A 10 -3.44 -10.07 0.10
CA GLU A 10 -4.31 -10.59 -0.95
C GLU A 10 -4.53 -9.56 -2.08
N VAL A 11 -4.73 -8.29 -1.72
CA VAL A 11 -4.85 -7.21 -2.70
C VAL A 11 -3.59 -7.10 -3.55
N LEU A 12 -2.42 -7.10 -2.94
CA LEU A 12 -1.14 -6.99 -3.66
C LEU A 12 -0.86 -8.21 -4.53
N THR A 13 -1.30 -9.39 -4.11
CA THR A 13 -1.14 -10.63 -4.87
C THR A 13 -2.05 -10.64 -6.10
N THR A 14 -3.30 -10.23 -5.93
CA THR A 14 -4.33 -10.29 -6.97
C THR A 14 -4.26 -9.11 -7.93
N HIS A 15 -3.99 -7.91 -7.41
CA HIS A 15 -4.01 -6.65 -8.16
C HIS A 15 -2.61 -6.05 -8.26
N LYS A 16 -1.87 -6.45 -9.29
CA LYS A 16 -0.48 -5.98 -9.49
C LYS A 16 -0.39 -4.47 -9.63
N GLU A 17 -1.41 -3.83 -10.22
CA GLU A 17 -1.47 -2.39 -10.39
C GLU A 17 -1.54 -1.62 -9.06
N ALA A 18 -1.98 -2.27 -7.99
CA ALA A 18 -2.06 -1.66 -6.67
C ALA A 18 -0.71 -1.59 -5.96
N ARG A 19 0.29 -2.35 -6.44
CA ARG A 19 1.60 -2.43 -5.76
C ARG A 19 2.34 -1.11 -5.71
N ASP A 20 2.10 -0.22 -6.67
CA ASP A 20 2.73 1.10 -6.76
C ASP A 20 1.77 2.25 -6.48
N ASP A 21 0.54 1.95 -6.05
CA ASP A 21 -0.50 2.98 -5.89
C ASP A 21 -1.24 2.78 -4.57
N ASP A 22 -0.93 3.64 -3.59
CA ASP A 22 -1.57 3.60 -2.27
C ASP A 22 -3.08 3.78 -2.34
N PHE A 23 -3.57 4.63 -3.25
CA PHE A 23 -5.01 4.88 -3.37
C PHE A 23 -5.75 3.64 -3.86
N LYS A 24 -5.14 2.86 -4.75
CA LYS A 24 -5.73 1.59 -5.20
C LYS A 24 -5.76 0.56 -4.07
N VAL A 25 -4.68 0.45 -3.30
CA VAL A 25 -4.65 -0.43 -2.13
C VAL A 25 -5.75 -0.03 -1.15
N ILE A 26 -5.84 1.25 -0.82
CA ILE A 26 -6.86 1.77 0.08
C ILE A 26 -8.26 1.47 -0.46
N GLY A 27 -8.50 1.71 -1.74
CA GLY A 27 -9.78 1.43 -2.38
C GLY A 27 -10.20 -0.04 -2.27
N TYR A 28 -9.30 -0.96 -2.57
CA TYR A 28 -9.58 -2.39 -2.47
C TYR A 28 -9.82 -2.83 -1.02
N VAL A 29 -9.06 -2.30 -0.07
CA VAL A 29 -9.24 -2.61 1.35
C VAL A 29 -10.61 -2.11 1.84
N VAL A 30 -10.98 -0.87 1.49
CA VAL A 30 -12.28 -0.29 1.85
C VAL A 30 -13.41 -1.12 1.24
N LYS A 31 -13.30 -1.50 -0.04
CA LYS A 31 -14.30 -2.33 -0.71
C LYS A 31 -14.48 -3.67 -0.02
N THR A 32 -13.40 -4.25 0.48
CA THR A 32 -13.44 -5.55 1.18
C THR A 32 -14.08 -5.44 2.55
N LEU A 33 -13.71 -4.40 3.31
CA LEU A 33 -14.17 -4.22 4.70
C LEU A 33 -15.54 -3.58 4.80
N ASN A 34 -15.85 -2.63 3.92
CA ASN A 34 -17.13 -1.92 3.91
C ASN A 34 -17.48 -1.49 2.48
N PRO A 35 -18.12 -2.38 1.69
CA PRO A 35 -18.47 -2.05 0.31
C PRO A 35 -19.34 -0.81 0.14
N GLU A 36 -20.19 -0.51 1.14
CA GLU A 36 -21.07 0.67 1.10
C GLU A 36 -20.28 1.98 1.11
N ALA A 37 -19.09 1.98 1.75
CA ALA A 37 -18.23 3.15 1.80
C ALA A 37 -17.71 3.56 0.42
N MET A 38 -17.77 2.68 -0.58
CA MET A 38 -17.37 3.00 -1.96
C MET A 38 -18.29 4.03 -2.63
N GLN A 39 -19.47 4.26 -2.05
CA GLN A 39 -20.40 5.29 -2.53
C GLN A 39 -20.05 6.68 -1.99
N LEU A 40 -19.16 6.75 -1.01
CA LEU A 40 -18.72 8.01 -0.40
C LEU A 40 -17.55 8.60 -1.19
N THR A 41 -17.38 9.92 -1.06
CA THR A 41 -16.17 10.56 -1.57
C THR A 41 -14.95 10.12 -0.76
N PHE A 42 -13.77 10.26 -1.34
CA PHE A 42 -12.50 9.97 -0.65
C PHE A 42 -12.41 10.75 0.67
N GLY A 43 -12.75 12.05 0.65
CA GLY A 43 -12.71 12.88 1.84
C GLY A 43 -13.68 12.43 2.93
N GLN A 44 -14.89 12.03 2.54
CA GLN A 44 -15.88 11.51 3.49
C GLN A 44 -15.40 10.21 4.14
N THR A 45 -14.81 9.31 3.38
CA THR A 45 -14.27 8.07 3.91
C THR A 45 -13.10 8.33 4.85
N LEU A 46 -12.19 9.23 4.47
CA LEU A 46 -11.06 9.62 5.29
C LEU A 46 -11.50 10.20 6.64
N TRP A 47 -12.47 11.13 6.61
CA TRP A 47 -12.97 11.79 7.81
C TRP A 47 -13.74 10.87 8.75
N ASN A 48 -14.47 9.92 8.18
CA ASN A 48 -15.38 9.05 8.91
C ASN A 48 -14.88 7.61 9.09
N HIS A 49 -13.57 7.35 8.90
CA HIS A 49 -13.06 5.99 8.92
C HIS A 49 -13.40 5.23 10.21
N ASN A 50 -13.38 5.89 11.37
CA ASN A 50 -13.73 5.27 12.65
C ASN A 50 -15.20 4.84 12.68
N LYS A 51 -16.11 5.69 12.21
CA LYS A 51 -17.54 5.38 12.16
C LYS A 51 -17.87 4.27 11.16
N LEU A 52 -17.04 4.13 10.13
CA LEU A 52 -17.19 3.10 9.10
C LEU A 52 -16.49 1.80 9.48
N ASN A 53 -15.88 1.74 10.66
CA ASN A 53 -15.08 0.60 11.14
C ASN A 53 -13.92 0.26 10.18
N LEU A 54 -13.34 1.30 9.58
CA LEU A 54 -12.19 1.17 8.69
C LEU A 54 -10.91 1.58 9.40
N PRO A 55 -9.77 0.93 9.10
CA PRO A 55 -8.49 1.43 9.56
C PRO A 55 -8.17 2.77 8.90
N SER A 56 -7.29 3.57 9.51
CA SER A 56 -6.86 4.83 8.88
C SER A 56 -6.08 4.54 7.60
N PHE A 57 -6.10 5.48 6.67
CA PHE A 57 -5.35 5.33 5.42
C PHE A 57 -3.85 5.21 5.68
N GLU A 58 -3.33 5.88 6.70
CA GLU A 58 -1.95 5.77 7.12
C GLU A 58 -1.61 4.34 7.59
N THR A 59 -2.52 3.72 8.35
CA THR A 59 -2.35 2.32 8.79
C THR A 59 -2.31 1.36 7.60
N ILE A 60 -3.18 1.55 6.61
CA ILE A 60 -3.20 0.75 5.39
C ILE A 60 -1.88 0.92 4.63
N ARG A 61 -1.41 2.16 4.48
CA ARG A 61 -0.16 2.48 3.79
C ARG A 61 1.04 1.81 4.46
N ARG A 62 1.15 1.91 5.78
CA ARG A 62 2.23 1.27 6.56
C ARG A 62 2.18 -0.24 6.45
N THR A 63 0.98 -0.82 6.47
CA THR A 63 0.79 -2.27 6.30
C THR A 63 1.30 -2.72 4.93
N ARG A 64 0.97 -1.97 3.86
CA ARG A 64 1.47 -2.25 2.52
C ARG A 64 3.01 -2.20 2.48
N GLN A 65 3.59 -1.15 3.03
CA GLN A 65 5.05 -0.98 3.03
C GLN A 65 5.74 -2.15 3.73
N LYS A 66 5.23 -2.58 4.87
CA LYS A 66 5.79 -3.70 5.62
C LYS A 66 5.68 -5.02 4.85
N ILE A 67 4.52 -5.28 4.26
CA ILE A 67 4.30 -6.50 3.49
C ILE A 67 5.22 -6.55 2.27
N GLN A 68 5.38 -5.44 1.55
CA GLN A 68 6.27 -5.37 0.39
C GLN A 68 7.74 -5.48 0.78
N HIS A 69 8.10 -4.98 1.96
CA HIS A 69 9.45 -5.13 2.49
C HIS A 69 9.76 -6.62 2.76
N ASP A 70 8.83 -7.31 3.41
CA ASP A 70 8.99 -8.71 3.81
C ASP A 70 8.77 -9.71 2.66
N ASN A 71 8.09 -9.30 1.59
CA ASN A 71 7.73 -10.14 0.45
C ASN A 71 8.16 -9.48 -0.87
N PRO A 72 9.42 -9.68 -1.30
CA PRO A 72 9.94 -9.06 -2.51
C PRO A 72 9.09 -9.30 -3.77
N GLU A 73 8.42 -10.45 -3.85
CA GLU A 73 7.56 -10.82 -4.98
C GLU A 73 6.31 -9.94 -5.10
N LEU A 74 5.97 -9.19 -4.05
CA LEU A 74 4.81 -8.30 -4.03
C LEU A 74 5.19 -6.83 -4.26
N ARG A 75 6.46 -6.54 -4.56
CA ARG A 75 6.93 -5.19 -4.85
C ARG A 75 6.58 -4.80 -6.28
N GLY A 76 6.18 -3.54 -6.47
CA GLY A 76 5.90 -3.02 -7.79
C GLY A 76 7.15 -2.54 -8.52
N GLU A 77 6.99 -2.20 -9.80
CA GLU A 77 8.11 -1.72 -10.64
C GLU A 77 8.73 -0.42 -10.11
N LEU A 78 7.90 0.50 -9.61
CA LEU A 78 8.41 1.77 -9.09
C LEU A 78 9.23 1.57 -7.82
N TYR A 79 8.85 0.62 -6.99
CA TYR A 79 9.63 0.25 -5.80
C TYR A 79 11.01 -0.25 -6.21
N LEU A 80 11.07 -1.15 -7.19
CA LEU A 80 12.33 -1.70 -7.68
C LEU A 80 13.22 -0.62 -8.33
N LYS A 81 12.63 0.29 -9.09
CA LYS A 81 13.36 1.42 -9.68
C LYS A 81 13.94 2.36 -8.64
N ARG A 82 13.20 2.62 -7.56
CA ARG A 82 13.70 3.44 -6.44
C ARG A 82 14.88 2.77 -5.75
N MET A 83 14.82 1.46 -5.57
CA MET A 83 15.92 0.68 -4.97
C MET A 83 17.17 0.73 -5.84
N GLU A 84 17.03 0.60 -7.16
CA GLU A 84 18.15 0.71 -8.11
C GLU A 84 18.79 2.09 -8.05
N LYS A 85 17.99 3.16 -8.10
CA LYS A 85 18.48 4.53 -8.02
C LYS A 85 19.21 4.80 -6.71
N GLN A 86 18.70 4.28 -5.61
CA GLN A 86 19.31 4.43 -4.30
C GLN A 86 20.66 3.73 -4.25
N ALA A 87 20.76 2.52 -4.80
CA ALA A 87 22.01 1.77 -4.89
C ALA A 87 23.05 2.50 -5.76
N GLU A 88 22.65 2.99 -6.93
CA GLU A 88 23.51 3.78 -7.82
C GLU A 88 24.03 5.05 -7.12
N TYR A 89 23.14 5.74 -6.42
CA TYR A 89 23.50 6.95 -5.67
C TYR A 89 24.53 6.66 -4.59
N ILE A 90 24.36 5.58 -3.84
CA ILE A 90 25.30 5.16 -2.79
C ILE A 90 26.66 4.79 -3.39
N GLU A 91 26.69 4.05 -4.50
CA GLU A 91 27.93 3.70 -5.19
C GLU A 91 28.67 4.95 -5.68
N THR A 92 27.96 5.85 -6.37
CA THR A 92 28.51 7.11 -6.87
C THR A 92 29.07 7.95 -5.74
N PHE A 93 28.34 8.04 -4.62
CA PHE A 93 28.77 8.80 -3.45
C PHE A 93 30.00 8.18 -2.79
N SER A 94 30.09 6.86 -2.75
CA SER A 94 31.24 6.14 -2.20
C SER A 94 32.49 6.31 -3.06
N GLU A 95 32.36 6.40 -4.38
CA GLU A 95 33.47 6.60 -5.29
C GLU A 95 34.07 8.01 -5.19
N VAL A 96 33.30 8.99 -4.76
CA VAL A 96 33.73 10.39 -4.61
C VAL A 96 34.53 10.61 -3.32
N ILE A 97 34.38 9.73 -2.38
CA ILE A 97 35.10 9.78 -1.10
C ILE A 97 36.42 9.00 -1.20
#